data_794c2ea452ef140b92934251fb7bfce5
#
_entry.id   794c2ea452ef140b92934251fb7bfce5
#
_cell.length_a   1.000
_cell.length_b   1.000
_cell.length_c   1.000
_cell.angle_alpha   90.00
_cell.angle_beta   90.00
_cell.angle_gamma   90.00
#
_symmetry.space_group_name_H-M   'P 1'
#
loop_
_entity.id
_entity.type
_entity.pdbx_description
1 polymer ?
#
loop_
_entity_poly.entity_id
_entity_poly.type
_entity_poly.pdbx_seq_one_letter_code
_entity_poly.pdbx_strand_id
1 'polypeptide(L)'
;MSMGIEMQLLLIIVALWLGGSGAYNVPKASVKVNSPNGFEVSIPDEPGISLFAFHGKVNEEMDDLSDQTWAADILSARNGRWTYRNRNHKLQPGDVLYYWTTARYHGVDYHNYNQRHVVGAGGGGSTQRIDARGKAGGHQPIVVNGQPTINIYVA
;
A
#
# COMPACT_ATOMS: atom_id res chain seq x y z
N MET A 1 27.30 -47.05 -6.90
CA MET A 1 27.07 -46.44 -8.23
C MET A 1 27.20 -44.91 -8.05
N SER A 2 28.27 -44.34 -8.53
CA SER A 2 28.48 -42.89 -8.49
C SER A 2 27.62 -42.25 -9.57
N MET A 3 26.67 -41.42 -9.18
CA MET A 3 25.92 -40.56 -10.09
C MET A 3 26.92 -39.65 -10.81
N GLY A 4 26.91 -39.64 -12.13
CA GLY A 4 27.86 -38.84 -12.91
C GLY A 4 27.72 -37.36 -12.61
N ILE A 5 28.82 -36.62 -12.66
CA ILE A 5 28.92 -35.17 -12.44
C ILE A 5 27.87 -34.39 -13.24
N GLU A 6 27.59 -34.84 -14.44
CA GLU A 6 26.56 -34.29 -15.34
C GLU A 6 25.16 -34.31 -14.72
N MET A 7 24.79 -35.41 -14.06
CA MET A 7 23.47 -35.57 -13.44
C MET A 7 23.35 -34.74 -12.12
N GLN A 8 24.46 -34.57 -11.41
CA GLN A 8 24.51 -33.69 -10.23
C GLN A 8 24.40 -32.22 -10.60
N LEU A 9 25.05 -31.80 -11.69
CA LEU A 9 24.92 -30.43 -12.22
C LEU A 9 23.48 -30.13 -12.67
N LEU A 10 22.82 -31.09 -13.34
CA LEU A 10 21.43 -30.92 -13.78
C LEU A 10 20.47 -30.78 -12.59
N LEU A 11 20.67 -31.55 -11.52
CA LEU A 11 19.87 -31.42 -10.28
C LEU A 11 20.07 -30.09 -9.57
N ILE A 12 21.29 -29.56 -9.57
CA ILE A 12 21.59 -28.25 -8.98
C ILE A 12 20.93 -27.12 -9.79
N ILE A 13 20.96 -27.21 -11.12
CA ILE A 13 20.31 -26.23 -11.99
C ILE A 13 18.79 -26.27 -11.80
N VAL A 14 18.17 -27.43 -11.73
CA VAL A 14 16.73 -27.57 -11.47
C VAL A 14 16.35 -27.05 -10.08
N ALA A 15 17.19 -27.29 -9.05
CA ALA A 15 16.95 -26.78 -7.70
C ALA A 15 17.03 -25.25 -7.62
N LEU A 16 17.89 -24.61 -8.41
CA LEU A 16 18.00 -23.15 -8.51
C LEU A 16 16.76 -22.52 -9.19
N TRP A 17 16.05 -23.27 -10.06
CA TRP A 17 14.81 -22.81 -10.69
C TRP A 17 13.57 -22.99 -9.82
N LEU A 18 13.64 -23.81 -8.77
CA LEU A 18 12.57 -23.99 -7.78
C LEU A 18 12.63 -22.95 -6.63
N GLY A 19 13.52 -21.97 -6.73
CA GLY A 19 13.66 -20.86 -5.78
C GLY A 19 12.38 -20.04 -5.70
N GLY A 20 11.62 -20.31 -4.65
CA GLY A 20 10.58 -19.54 -3.99
C GLY A 20 9.81 -18.50 -4.80
N SER A 21 8.68 -18.88 -5.38
CA SER A 21 7.61 -17.94 -5.71
C SER A 21 6.93 -17.48 -4.43
N GLY A 22 7.58 -16.63 -3.64
CA GLY A 22 6.89 -15.86 -2.62
C GLY A 22 5.81 -15.00 -3.29
N ALA A 23 4.57 -15.04 -2.79
CA ALA A 23 3.52 -14.16 -3.31
C ALA A 23 3.99 -12.70 -3.18
N TYR A 24 3.93 -11.93 -4.28
CA TYR A 24 4.26 -10.51 -4.25
C TYR A 24 3.25 -9.77 -3.37
N ASN A 25 3.74 -8.93 -2.46
CA ASN A 25 2.90 -8.05 -1.66
C ASN A 25 2.98 -6.63 -2.20
N VAL A 26 1.83 -6.04 -2.55
CA VAL A 26 1.77 -4.65 -2.96
C VAL A 26 2.32 -3.76 -1.84
N PRO A 27 3.32 -2.89 -2.10
CA PRO A 27 3.83 -1.98 -1.10
C PRO A 27 2.72 -1.12 -0.52
N LYS A 28 2.75 -0.88 0.79
CA LYS A 28 1.79 0.01 1.43
C LYS A 28 1.90 1.40 0.81
N ALA A 29 0.76 1.92 0.35
CA ALA A 29 0.73 3.25 -0.25
C ALA A 29 0.97 4.35 0.79
N SER A 30 1.70 5.38 0.36
CA SER A 30 1.90 6.62 1.10
C SER A 30 0.87 7.65 0.61
N VAL A 31 0.15 8.25 1.54
CA VAL A 31 -0.79 9.35 1.25
C VAL A 31 -0.16 10.66 1.69
N LYS A 32 -0.14 11.65 0.79
CA LYS A 32 0.36 13.00 1.05
C LYS A 32 -0.74 14.01 0.73
N VAL A 33 -1.11 14.81 1.71
CA VAL A 33 -2.06 15.92 1.52
C VAL A 33 -1.28 17.18 1.16
N ASN A 34 -1.69 17.86 0.09
CA ASN A 34 -1.03 19.05 -0.42
C ASN A 34 -1.81 20.31 0.00
N SER A 35 -1.08 21.41 0.29
CA SER A 35 -1.66 22.71 0.57
C SER A 35 -1.52 23.60 -0.68
N PRO A 36 -2.52 24.41 -1.04
CA PRO A 36 -3.84 24.57 -0.38
C PRO A 36 -4.85 23.47 -0.75
N ASN A 37 -4.64 22.75 -1.84
CA ASN A 37 -5.53 21.70 -2.35
C ASN A 37 -4.75 20.52 -2.91
N GLY A 38 -5.42 19.39 -2.96
CA GLY A 38 -4.92 18.19 -3.59
C GLY A 38 -4.36 17.16 -2.63
N PHE A 39 -4.17 15.96 -3.15
CA PHE A 39 -3.50 14.87 -2.44
C PHE A 39 -2.83 13.93 -3.43
N GLU A 40 -1.89 13.17 -2.94
CA GLU A 40 -1.18 12.15 -3.69
C GLU A 40 -1.25 10.82 -2.96
N VAL A 41 -1.43 9.73 -3.72
CA VAL A 41 -1.30 8.36 -3.22
C VAL A 41 -0.26 7.66 -4.05
N SER A 42 0.76 7.09 -3.43
CA SER A 42 1.89 6.55 -4.18
C SER A 42 2.53 5.34 -3.51
N ILE A 43 3.10 4.48 -4.34
CA ILE A 43 3.94 3.35 -3.94
C ILE A 43 5.37 3.56 -4.48
N PRO A 44 6.40 2.94 -3.87
CA PRO A 44 7.75 2.96 -4.43
C PRO A 44 7.77 2.26 -5.80
N ASP A 45 8.71 2.68 -6.65
CA ASP A 45 9.00 1.98 -7.89
C ASP A 45 9.91 0.78 -7.60
N GLU A 46 9.39 -0.41 -7.89
CA GLU A 46 10.12 -1.66 -7.74
C GLU A 46 10.27 -2.33 -9.11
N PRO A 47 11.42 -2.95 -9.40
CA PRO A 47 11.60 -3.69 -10.64
C PRO A 47 10.52 -4.75 -10.84
N GLY A 48 9.87 -4.75 -12.00
CA GLY A 48 8.79 -5.69 -12.32
C GLY A 48 7.39 -5.07 -12.23
N ILE A 49 7.20 -3.91 -11.60
CA ILE A 49 5.94 -3.18 -11.64
C ILE A 49 5.78 -2.53 -13.01
N SER A 50 4.63 -2.69 -13.63
CA SER A 50 4.28 -2.12 -14.94
C SER A 50 3.02 -1.25 -14.93
N LEU A 51 2.25 -1.28 -13.82
CA LEU A 51 1.05 -0.49 -13.63
C LEU A 51 0.79 -0.31 -12.13
N PHE A 52 0.32 0.86 -11.76
CA PHE A 52 -0.25 1.15 -10.45
C PHE A 52 -1.66 1.72 -10.64
N ALA A 53 -2.69 1.06 -10.08
CA ALA A 53 -4.04 1.57 -10.09
C ALA A 53 -4.45 2.04 -8.70
N PHE A 54 -5.20 3.14 -8.66
CA PHE A 54 -5.77 3.73 -7.46
C PHE A 54 -7.28 3.87 -7.63
N HIS A 55 -8.02 3.47 -6.60
CA HIS A 55 -9.45 3.70 -6.44
C HIS A 55 -9.69 4.30 -5.05
N GLY A 56 -10.49 5.36 -4.95
CA GLY A 56 -10.66 6.04 -3.67
C GLY A 56 -11.95 6.84 -3.52
N LYS A 57 -12.38 7.01 -2.26
CA LYS A 57 -13.55 7.77 -1.82
C LYS A 57 -13.24 8.43 -0.47
N VAL A 58 -13.85 9.58 -0.18
CA VAL A 58 -13.66 10.28 1.10
C VAL A 58 -14.90 10.12 1.97
N ASN A 59 -14.67 9.83 3.25
CA ASN A 59 -15.66 9.75 4.33
C ASN A 59 -16.73 8.67 4.17
N GLU A 60 -16.52 7.75 3.24
CA GLU A 60 -17.43 6.63 2.99
C GLU A 60 -16.61 5.42 2.54
N GLU A 61 -16.86 4.25 3.12
CA GLU A 61 -16.21 3.01 2.73
C GLU A 61 -16.68 2.58 1.34
N MET A 62 -15.83 1.86 0.64
CA MET A 62 -16.14 1.32 -0.69
C MET A 62 -16.41 -0.18 -0.56
N ASP A 63 -17.63 -0.58 -0.90
CA ASP A 63 -18.04 -2.00 -0.90
C ASP A 63 -17.63 -2.71 -2.19
N ASP A 64 -17.61 -1.96 -3.31
CA ASP A 64 -17.19 -2.46 -4.61
C ASP A 64 -16.51 -1.38 -5.48
N LEU A 65 -16.07 -1.78 -6.70
CA LEU A 65 -15.37 -0.89 -7.63
C LEU A 65 -16.29 0.18 -8.26
N SER A 66 -17.61 0.08 -8.14
CA SER A 66 -18.53 1.11 -8.65
C SER A 66 -18.69 2.27 -7.68
N ASP A 67 -18.29 2.09 -6.42
CA ASP A 67 -18.45 3.06 -5.34
C ASP A 67 -17.39 4.16 -5.31
N GLN A 68 -16.30 4.03 -6.06
CA GLN A 68 -15.22 5.01 -6.02
C GLN A 68 -15.62 6.38 -6.57
N THR A 69 -15.14 7.45 -5.91
CA THR A 69 -15.19 8.81 -6.45
C THR A 69 -14.07 9.03 -7.47
N TRP A 70 -12.94 8.39 -7.26
CA TRP A 70 -11.77 8.48 -8.14
C TRP A 70 -11.24 7.11 -8.50
N ALA A 71 -10.91 6.94 -9.78
CA ALA A 71 -10.20 5.79 -10.31
C ALA A 71 -9.15 6.27 -11.32
N ALA A 72 -7.96 5.68 -11.28
CA ALA A 72 -6.91 5.97 -12.25
C ALA A 72 -5.91 4.84 -12.36
N ASP A 73 -5.49 4.58 -13.60
CA ASP A 73 -4.36 3.74 -13.94
C ASP A 73 -3.13 4.61 -14.23
N ILE A 74 -2.06 4.39 -13.50
CA ILE A 74 -0.78 5.06 -13.65
C ILE A 74 0.14 4.09 -14.38
N LEU A 75 0.55 4.44 -15.59
CA LEU A 75 1.31 3.57 -16.50
C LEU A 75 2.82 3.83 -16.48
N SER A 76 3.28 4.79 -15.68
CA SER A 76 4.71 5.10 -15.55
C SER A 76 5.06 5.64 -14.18
N ALA A 77 6.18 5.15 -13.63
CA ALA A 77 6.78 5.73 -12.45
C ALA A 77 7.51 7.03 -12.80
N ARG A 78 7.57 7.95 -11.83
CA ARG A 78 8.37 9.18 -11.91
C ARG A 78 9.05 9.42 -10.57
N ASN A 79 10.33 9.79 -10.62
CA ASN A 79 11.13 10.05 -9.42
C ASN A 79 11.12 8.87 -8.42
N GLY A 80 11.20 7.64 -8.93
CA GLY A 80 11.20 6.42 -8.12
C GLY A 80 9.87 6.07 -7.45
N ARG A 81 8.74 6.63 -7.96
CA ARG A 81 7.42 6.35 -7.41
C ARG A 81 6.34 6.27 -8.48
N TRP A 82 5.40 5.38 -8.27
CA TRP A 82 4.12 5.34 -8.96
C TRP A 82 3.13 6.22 -8.18
N THR A 83 2.59 7.28 -8.79
CA THR A 83 1.84 8.29 -8.05
C THR A 83 0.53 8.65 -8.73
N TYR A 84 -0.59 8.39 -8.04
CA TYR A 84 -1.86 9.04 -8.32
C TYR A 84 -1.83 10.46 -7.72
N ARG A 85 -2.32 11.45 -8.46
CA ARG A 85 -2.36 12.84 -8.01
C ARG A 85 -3.71 13.47 -8.30
N ASN A 86 -4.41 13.90 -7.24
CA ASN A 86 -5.56 14.78 -7.35
C ASN A 86 -5.12 16.20 -6.98
N ARG A 87 -5.35 17.16 -7.85
CA ARG A 87 -4.94 18.56 -7.63
C ARG A 87 -6.08 19.46 -7.16
N ASN A 88 -7.32 19.02 -7.29
CA ASN A 88 -8.49 19.86 -7.16
C ASN A 88 -9.24 19.64 -5.83
N HIS A 89 -9.21 18.41 -5.30
CA HIS A 89 -9.95 18.07 -4.09
C HIS A 89 -9.15 18.43 -2.86
N LYS A 90 -9.73 19.25 -1.98
CA LYS A 90 -9.14 19.63 -0.69
C LYS A 90 -9.62 18.66 0.37
N LEU A 91 -8.70 17.88 0.92
CA LEU A 91 -8.96 17.08 2.11
C LEU A 91 -8.90 17.95 3.36
N GLN A 92 -9.89 17.80 4.25
CA GLN A 92 -9.98 18.53 5.52
C GLN A 92 -9.37 17.69 6.67
N PRO A 93 -8.86 18.33 7.73
CA PRO A 93 -8.52 17.61 8.93
C PRO A 93 -9.73 16.81 9.47
N GLY A 94 -9.52 15.52 9.74
CA GLY A 94 -10.57 14.59 10.15
C GLY A 94 -11.20 13.81 9.01
N ASP A 95 -11.02 14.21 7.74
CA ASP A 95 -11.46 13.39 6.62
C ASP A 95 -10.76 12.04 6.61
N VAL A 96 -11.46 11.02 6.15
CA VAL A 96 -10.93 9.67 5.96
C VAL A 96 -10.95 9.35 4.47
N LEU A 97 -9.78 9.16 3.89
CA LEU A 97 -9.65 8.64 2.54
C LEU A 97 -9.66 7.11 2.62
N TYR A 98 -10.71 6.49 2.10
CA TYR A 98 -10.78 5.05 1.88
C TYR A 98 -10.29 4.75 0.47
N TYR A 99 -9.46 3.72 0.32
CA TYR A 99 -8.88 3.44 -0.99
C TYR A 99 -8.42 2.00 -1.15
N TRP A 100 -8.35 1.59 -2.41
CA TRP A 100 -7.76 0.34 -2.86
C TRP A 100 -6.63 0.64 -3.83
N THR A 101 -5.61 -0.16 -3.80
CA THR A 101 -4.49 -0.05 -4.74
C THR A 101 -4.21 -1.39 -5.41
N THR A 102 -3.80 -1.32 -6.67
CA THR A 102 -3.37 -2.48 -7.44
C THR A 102 -1.99 -2.20 -8.01
N ALA A 103 -1.10 -3.16 -7.91
CA ALA A 103 0.17 -3.15 -8.64
C ALA A 103 0.20 -4.33 -9.61
N ARG A 104 0.48 -4.07 -10.88
CA ARG A 104 0.78 -5.14 -11.85
C ARG A 104 2.26 -5.44 -11.77
N TYR A 105 2.58 -6.62 -11.24
CA TYR A 105 3.93 -7.10 -11.06
C TYR A 105 4.18 -8.34 -11.92
N HIS A 106 5.16 -8.26 -12.83
CA HIS A 106 5.42 -9.31 -13.84
C HIS A 106 4.17 -9.80 -14.58
N GLY A 107 3.27 -8.86 -14.94
CA GLY A 107 2.05 -9.16 -15.69
C GLY A 107 0.87 -9.69 -14.87
N VAL A 108 1.02 -9.84 -13.55
CA VAL A 108 -0.04 -10.29 -12.64
C VAL A 108 -0.49 -9.13 -11.76
N ASP A 109 -1.80 -8.96 -11.59
CA ASP A 109 -2.38 -7.91 -10.75
C ASP A 109 -2.46 -8.38 -9.30
N TYR A 110 -1.88 -7.59 -8.40
CA TYR A 110 -1.91 -7.78 -6.96
C TYR A 110 -2.63 -6.60 -6.32
N HIS A 111 -3.52 -6.88 -5.36
CA HIS A 111 -4.41 -5.88 -4.81
C HIS A 111 -4.18 -5.68 -3.32
N ASN A 112 -4.34 -4.43 -2.88
CA ASN A 112 -4.35 -4.03 -1.48
C ASN A 112 -5.68 -3.33 -1.21
N TYR A 113 -6.64 -4.10 -0.70
CA TYR A 113 -8.00 -3.65 -0.43
C TYR A 113 -8.13 -2.99 0.94
N ASN A 114 -9.24 -2.29 1.16
CA ASN A 114 -9.71 -1.79 2.46
C ASN A 114 -8.65 -0.92 3.18
N GLN A 115 -7.92 -0.12 2.42
CA GLN A 115 -6.97 0.82 2.98
C GLN A 115 -7.69 2.10 3.43
N ARG A 116 -7.21 2.72 4.50
CA ARG A 116 -7.71 4.01 4.96
C ARG A 116 -6.59 4.93 5.42
N HIS A 117 -6.79 6.22 5.21
CA HIS A 117 -5.91 7.26 5.71
C HIS A 117 -6.73 8.38 6.35
N VAL A 118 -6.49 8.67 7.62
CA VAL A 118 -7.13 9.78 8.34
C VAL A 118 -6.27 11.03 8.17
N VAL A 119 -6.87 12.12 7.71
CA VAL A 119 -6.19 13.40 7.51
C VAL A 119 -5.96 14.07 8.87
N GLY A 120 -4.70 14.26 9.22
CA GLY A 120 -4.31 14.90 10.48
C GLY A 120 -4.58 16.40 10.52
N ALA A 121 -4.61 16.97 11.73
CA ALA A 121 -4.87 18.39 11.97
C ALA A 121 -3.75 19.35 11.52
N GLY A 122 -2.61 18.84 11.06
CA GLY A 122 -1.50 19.63 10.50
C GLY A 122 -1.27 19.21 9.06
N GLY A 123 -1.49 20.09 8.11
CA GLY A 123 -1.41 19.87 6.67
C GLY A 123 -0.03 19.46 6.14
N GLY A 124 0.51 18.39 6.67
CA GLY A 124 1.71 17.72 6.22
C GLY A 124 1.54 16.25 6.57
N GLY A 125 1.40 15.38 5.55
CA GLY A 125 1.24 13.94 5.74
C GLY A 125 2.43 13.34 6.47
N SER A 126 2.36 13.31 7.78
CA SER A 126 3.17 12.43 8.58
C SER A 126 2.37 11.15 8.79
N THR A 127 2.85 10.05 8.24
CA THR A 127 2.53 8.73 8.76
C THR A 127 2.94 8.77 10.24
N GLN A 128 2.00 8.94 11.16
CA GLN A 128 2.33 8.83 12.58
C GLN A 128 2.78 7.39 12.83
N ARG A 129 4.08 7.19 12.92
CA ARG A 129 4.63 6.14 13.74
C ARG A 129 4.27 6.53 15.18
N ILE A 130 3.40 5.77 15.77
CA ILE A 130 3.21 5.85 17.22
C ILE A 130 4.41 5.13 17.82
N ASP A 131 5.41 5.90 18.19
CA ASP A 131 6.52 5.38 18.98
C ASP A 131 5.98 4.98 20.36
N ALA A 132 6.29 3.76 20.79
CA ALA A 132 5.89 3.19 22.07
C ALA A 132 6.62 3.86 23.26
N ARG A 133 6.50 5.20 23.40
CA ARG A 133 6.95 5.96 24.57
C ARG A 133 5.95 7.07 24.86
N GLY A 134 4.74 6.68 25.28
CA GLY A 134 3.76 7.59 25.84
C GLY A 134 3.65 7.40 27.34
N LYS A 135 4.04 8.43 28.08
CA LYS A 135 3.82 8.54 29.52
C LYS A 135 2.32 8.62 29.79
N ALA A 136 1.86 7.80 30.72
CA ALA A 136 0.59 7.78 31.43
C ALA A 136 -0.60 8.61 30.89
N GLY A 137 -1.69 7.93 30.51
CA GLY A 137 -3.03 8.50 30.41
C GLY A 137 -3.67 8.50 29.02
N GLY A 138 -3.42 7.51 28.17
CA GLY A 138 -4.08 7.38 26.88
C GLY A 138 -4.20 5.92 26.46
N HIS A 139 -5.33 5.56 25.93
CA HIS A 139 -5.64 4.25 25.40
C HIS A 139 -4.62 3.83 24.31
N GLN A 140 -4.04 2.66 24.44
CA GLN A 140 -3.06 2.14 23.49
C GLN A 140 -3.75 1.36 22.36
N PRO A 141 -3.40 1.60 21.08
CA PRO A 141 -3.87 0.75 20.00
C PRO A 141 -3.12 -0.58 20.01
N ILE A 142 -3.86 -1.67 19.93
CA ILE A 142 -3.31 -3.02 19.77
C ILE A 142 -3.03 -3.25 18.28
N VAL A 143 -1.77 -3.45 17.93
CA VAL A 143 -1.37 -3.84 16.57
C VAL A 143 -1.46 -5.36 16.47
N VAL A 144 -2.41 -5.86 15.71
CA VAL A 144 -2.49 -7.27 15.32
C VAL A 144 -1.96 -7.41 13.90
N ASN A 145 -1.00 -8.30 13.70
CA ASN A 145 -0.27 -8.55 12.46
C ASN A 145 -1.13 -8.41 11.20
N GLY A 146 -0.85 -7.36 10.40
CA GLY A 146 -1.32 -7.23 9.03
C GLY A 146 -2.82 -6.95 8.83
N GLN A 147 -3.57 -6.76 9.90
CA GLN A 147 -5.01 -6.46 9.86
C GLN A 147 -5.28 -4.97 10.17
N PRO A 148 -6.42 -4.41 9.77
CA PRO A 148 -6.78 -3.04 10.08
C PRO A 148 -6.76 -2.79 11.59
N THR A 149 -6.27 -1.65 12.01
CA THR A 149 -6.17 -1.25 13.41
C THR A 149 -7.56 -1.13 14.01
N ILE A 150 -7.90 -2.01 14.95
CA ILE A 150 -9.13 -1.90 15.73
C ILE A 150 -8.81 -1.07 16.96
N ASN A 151 -9.43 0.08 17.11
CA ASN A 151 -9.37 0.89 18.34
C ASN A 151 -10.40 0.32 19.32
N ILE A 152 -9.95 -0.40 20.36
CA ILE A 152 -10.81 -0.85 21.46
C ILE A 152 -10.75 0.22 22.54
N TYR A 153 -11.87 0.87 22.80
CA TYR A 153 -12.04 1.74 23.95
C TYR A 153 -12.59 0.88 25.10
N VAL A 154 -11.83 0.74 26.19
CA VAL A 154 -12.30 0.14 27.44
C VAL A 154 -12.74 1.30 28.33
N ALA A 155 -13.99 1.25 28.75
CA ALA A 155 -14.58 2.23 29.66
C ALA A 155 -14.06 2.05 31.10
#